data_aa7e4131341a7593e148f5df80419cf3
#
_entry.id   aa7e4131341a7593e148f5df80419cf3
#
_cell.length_a   1.000
_cell.length_b   1.000
_cell.length_c   1.000
_cell.angle_alpha   90.00
_cell.angle_beta   90.00
_cell.angle_gamma   90.00
#
_symmetry.space_group_name_H-M   'P 1'
#
loop_
_entity.id
_entity.type
_entity.pdbx_description
1 polymer ?
#
loop_
_entity_poly.entity_id
_entity_poly.type
_entity_poly.pdbx_seq_one_letter_code
_entity_poly.pdbx_strand_id
1 'polypeptide(L)'
;MEQHEVLRKVVEKLRDLDIEYMLSGSVAMNFYGQPRMTRHIDIIISIKETQIRRFIDSFNEEFYIDSEMVLKEVSGKGMFNVILNDYIVKVDFILRKDTKYDINAFERRRLVNVGDFEICLISPEDLVPNKLLWAR
;
A
#
# COMPACT_ATOMS: atom_id res chain seq x y z
N MET A 1 -9.93 -15.14 -4.83
CA MET A 1 -8.59 -15.29 -4.27
C MET A 1 -7.57 -14.37 -4.90
N GLU A 2 -7.98 -13.75 -6.00
CA GLU A 2 -7.08 -12.86 -6.72
C GLU A 2 -6.49 -11.78 -5.83
N GLN A 3 -7.33 -11.21 -4.94
CA GLN A 3 -6.87 -10.11 -4.09
C GLN A 3 -5.77 -10.58 -3.12
N HIS A 4 -5.93 -11.78 -2.57
CA HIS A 4 -4.94 -12.33 -1.65
C HIS A 4 -3.60 -12.58 -2.35
N GLU A 5 -3.66 -13.10 -3.57
CA GLU A 5 -2.46 -13.34 -4.36
C GLU A 5 -1.79 -12.04 -4.76
N VAL A 6 -2.58 -11.04 -5.17
CA VAL A 6 -2.05 -9.73 -5.53
C VAL A 6 -1.37 -9.09 -4.33
N LEU A 7 -2.02 -9.13 -3.18
CA LEU A 7 -1.45 -8.59 -1.95
C LEU A 7 -0.11 -9.23 -1.63
N ARG A 8 -0.04 -10.55 -1.71
CA ARG A 8 1.18 -11.28 -1.46
C ARG A 8 2.30 -10.86 -2.41
N LYS A 9 2.00 -10.79 -3.71
CA LYS A 9 2.99 -10.37 -4.71
C LYS A 9 3.51 -8.97 -4.44
N VAL A 10 2.61 -8.04 -4.12
CA VAL A 10 2.98 -6.66 -3.85
C VAL A 10 3.86 -6.58 -2.60
N VAL A 11 3.46 -7.25 -1.52
CA VAL A 11 4.21 -7.20 -0.26
C VAL A 11 5.60 -7.83 -0.44
N GLU A 12 5.68 -8.92 -1.19
CA GLU A 12 6.98 -9.55 -1.46
C GLU A 12 7.89 -8.63 -2.25
N LYS A 13 7.34 -7.93 -3.25
CA LYS A 13 8.13 -6.97 -4.04
C LYS A 13 8.64 -5.82 -3.16
N LEU A 14 7.78 -5.29 -2.30
CA LEU A 14 8.17 -4.20 -1.41
C LEU A 14 9.27 -4.65 -0.44
N ARG A 15 9.14 -5.85 0.09
CA ARG A 15 10.14 -6.42 0.98
C ARG A 15 11.49 -6.60 0.26
N ASP A 16 11.45 -7.17 -0.94
CA ASP A 16 12.67 -7.39 -1.72
C ASP A 16 13.36 -6.10 -2.10
N LEU A 17 12.60 -5.03 -2.28
CA LEU A 17 13.12 -3.71 -2.60
C LEU A 17 13.51 -2.92 -1.35
N ASP A 18 13.24 -3.47 -0.17
CA ASP A 18 13.52 -2.82 1.12
C ASP A 18 12.77 -1.50 1.26
N ILE A 19 11.52 -1.49 0.81
CA ILE A 19 10.63 -0.32 0.90
C ILE A 19 9.68 -0.53 2.07
N GLU A 20 9.67 0.42 3.00
CA GLU A 20 8.76 0.38 4.13
C GLU A 20 7.33 0.71 3.68
N TYR A 21 6.37 -0.01 4.24
CA TYR A 21 4.97 0.15 3.85
C TYR A 21 4.04 -0.12 5.00
N MET A 22 2.77 0.28 4.82
CA MET A 22 1.71 0.03 5.78
C MET A 22 0.41 -0.16 5.01
N LEU A 23 -0.20 -1.33 5.16
CA LEU A 23 -1.48 -1.62 4.54
C LEU A 23 -2.57 -0.82 5.25
N SER A 24 -3.46 -0.20 4.48
CA SER A 24 -4.49 0.70 4.99
C SER A 24 -5.81 0.45 4.26
N GLY A 25 -6.81 1.29 4.51
CA GLY A 25 -8.07 1.27 3.76
C GLY A 25 -8.95 0.06 4.02
N SER A 26 -9.75 -0.30 3.00
CA SER A 26 -10.75 -1.37 3.12
C SER A 26 -10.14 -2.73 3.41
N VAL A 27 -8.99 -3.02 2.81
CA VAL A 27 -8.32 -4.30 3.03
C VAL A 27 -7.86 -4.41 4.48
N ALA A 28 -7.30 -3.32 5.04
CA ALA A 28 -6.91 -3.30 6.45
C ALA A 28 -8.12 -3.54 7.35
N MET A 29 -9.25 -2.93 7.03
CA MET A 29 -10.48 -3.13 7.81
C MET A 29 -10.92 -4.58 7.80
N ASN A 30 -10.72 -5.30 6.70
CA ASN A 30 -11.07 -6.71 6.62
C ASN A 30 -10.30 -7.53 7.66
N PHE A 31 -9.04 -7.17 7.91
CA PHE A 31 -8.23 -7.87 8.92
C PHE A 31 -8.69 -7.57 10.33
N TYR A 32 -9.41 -6.47 10.54
CA TYR A 32 -9.90 -6.09 11.86
C TYR A 32 -11.38 -6.43 12.06
N GLY A 33 -11.93 -7.33 11.24
CA GLY A 33 -13.26 -7.85 11.47
C GLY A 33 -14.37 -7.10 10.76
N GLN A 34 -14.06 -6.34 9.74
CA GLN A 34 -15.04 -5.62 8.93
C GLN A 34 -14.98 -6.13 7.49
N PRO A 35 -15.37 -7.39 7.22
CA PRO A 35 -15.20 -7.96 5.90
C PRO A 35 -15.98 -7.19 4.83
N ARG A 36 -15.32 -6.92 3.73
CA ARG A 36 -15.88 -6.21 2.59
C ARG A 36 -15.25 -6.73 1.31
N MET A 37 -16.07 -6.83 0.28
CA MET A 37 -15.54 -7.06 -1.05
C MET A 37 -14.89 -5.78 -1.54
N THR A 38 -13.65 -5.86 -2.01
CA THR A 38 -12.98 -4.70 -2.58
C THR A 38 -12.01 -5.15 -3.67
N ARG A 39 -11.88 -4.33 -4.70
CA ARG A 39 -10.89 -4.52 -5.76
C ARG A 39 -9.73 -3.54 -5.61
N HIS A 40 -9.72 -2.79 -4.52
CA HIS A 40 -8.66 -1.83 -4.22
C HIS A 40 -7.86 -2.28 -3.03
N ILE A 41 -6.55 -2.14 -3.14
CA ILE A 41 -5.63 -2.36 -2.03
C ILE A 41 -4.93 -1.04 -1.79
N ASP A 42 -5.07 -0.49 -0.60
CA ASP A 42 -4.45 0.80 -0.24
C ASP A 42 -3.20 0.56 0.59
N ILE A 43 -2.06 1.01 0.09
CA ILE A 43 -0.78 0.82 0.78
C ILE A 43 -0.06 2.16 0.88
N ILE A 44 0.27 2.54 2.11
CA ILE A 44 1.09 3.72 2.35
C ILE A 44 2.54 3.29 2.30
N ILE A 45 3.36 3.99 1.53
CA ILE A 45 4.78 3.64 1.38
C ILE A 45 5.68 4.82 1.71
N SER A 46 6.88 4.50 2.17
CA SER A 46 7.97 5.46 2.32
C SER A 46 9.08 5.01 1.39
N ILE A 47 9.26 5.71 0.28
CA ILE A 47 10.20 5.33 -0.77
C ILE A 47 11.24 6.43 -0.95
N LYS A 48 12.49 6.03 -1.13
CA LYS A 48 13.60 6.95 -1.41
C LYS A 48 13.75 7.12 -2.91
N GLU A 49 14.27 8.27 -3.32
CA GLU A 49 14.51 8.53 -4.75
C GLU A 49 15.38 7.45 -5.37
N THR A 50 16.35 6.94 -4.63
CA THR A 50 17.24 5.90 -5.13
C THR A 50 16.54 4.57 -5.37
N GLN A 51 15.32 4.39 -4.84
CA GLN A 51 14.57 3.15 -4.98
C GLN A 51 13.52 3.21 -6.11
N ILE A 52 13.25 4.39 -6.65
CA ILE A 52 12.13 4.58 -7.58
C ILE A 52 12.31 3.73 -8.84
N ARG A 53 13.50 3.74 -9.43
CA ARG A 53 13.75 3.01 -10.68
C ARG A 53 13.55 1.51 -10.49
N ARG A 54 14.08 0.98 -9.40
CA ARG A 54 13.94 -0.45 -9.10
C ARG A 54 12.49 -0.81 -8.82
N PHE A 55 11.76 0.10 -8.18
CA PHE A 55 10.33 -0.08 -7.94
C PHE A 55 9.58 -0.20 -9.26
N ILE A 56 9.80 0.75 -10.17
CA ILE A 56 9.13 0.75 -11.47
C ILE A 56 9.46 -0.52 -12.24
N ASP A 57 10.73 -0.89 -12.30
CA ASP A 57 11.15 -2.08 -13.04
C ASP A 57 10.54 -3.36 -12.46
N SER A 58 10.48 -3.45 -11.14
CA SER A 58 9.93 -4.63 -10.48
C SER A 58 8.42 -4.78 -10.75
N PHE A 59 7.67 -3.69 -10.64
CA PHE A 59 6.23 -3.76 -10.84
C PHE A 59 5.85 -3.85 -12.31
N ASN A 60 6.66 -3.32 -13.20
CA ASN A 60 6.36 -3.33 -14.62
C ASN A 60 6.34 -4.75 -15.22
N GLU A 61 6.86 -5.73 -14.51
CA GLU A 61 6.87 -7.11 -14.99
C GLU A 61 5.48 -7.73 -15.05
N GLU A 62 4.63 -7.40 -14.08
CA GLU A 62 3.31 -8.02 -13.95
C GLU A 62 2.16 -7.02 -13.88
N PHE A 63 2.47 -5.75 -13.60
CA PHE A 63 1.46 -4.72 -13.38
C PHE A 63 1.58 -3.64 -14.44
N TYR A 64 0.45 -3.02 -14.77
CA TYR A 64 0.48 -1.79 -15.52
C TYR A 64 0.92 -0.67 -14.57
N ILE A 65 1.95 0.05 -14.92
CA ILE A 65 2.48 1.15 -14.11
C ILE A 65 2.93 2.29 -15.03
N ASP A 66 2.54 3.52 -14.66
CA ASP A 66 2.90 4.72 -15.40
C ASP A 66 4.12 5.35 -14.74
N SER A 67 5.28 5.23 -15.36
CA SER A 67 6.54 5.72 -14.81
C SER A 67 6.54 7.21 -14.53
N GLU A 68 5.93 8.00 -15.42
CA GLU A 68 5.90 9.45 -15.26
C GLU A 68 5.05 9.84 -14.06
N MET A 69 3.92 9.15 -13.88
CA MET A 69 3.05 9.40 -12.73
C MET A 69 3.77 9.05 -11.43
N VAL A 70 4.48 7.93 -11.39
CA VAL A 70 5.24 7.53 -10.20
C VAL A 70 6.23 8.62 -9.82
N LEU A 71 7.01 9.10 -10.79
CA LEU A 71 8.01 10.13 -10.52
C LEU A 71 7.37 11.39 -9.98
N LYS A 72 6.26 11.81 -10.59
CA LYS A 72 5.56 13.02 -10.18
C LYS A 72 4.99 12.90 -8.77
N GLU A 73 4.30 11.79 -8.50
CA GLU A 73 3.61 11.64 -7.21
C GLU A 73 4.56 11.35 -6.07
N VAL A 74 5.66 10.66 -6.31
CA VAL A 74 6.67 10.47 -5.26
C VAL A 74 7.25 11.82 -4.85
N SER A 75 7.55 12.67 -5.82
CA SER A 75 8.09 14.00 -5.54
C SER A 75 7.08 14.85 -4.76
N GLY A 76 5.80 14.77 -5.10
CA GLY A 76 4.76 15.59 -4.48
C GLY A 76 4.10 14.97 -3.26
N LYS A 77 4.55 13.79 -2.81
CA LYS A 77 3.93 13.06 -1.70
C LYS A 77 2.43 12.80 -1.92
N GLY A 78 2.08 12.49 -3.15
CA GLY A 78 0.70 12.19 -3.53
C GLY A 78 0.41 10.70 -3.54
N MET A 79 -0.33 10.26 -4.57
CA MET A 79 -0.64 8.85 -4.71
C MET A 79 -0.64 8.45 -6.19
N PHE A 80 -0.33 7.19 -6.44
CA PHE A 80 -0.44 6.62 -7.78
C PHE A 80 -0.94 5.20 -7.65
N ASN A 81 -1.41 4.61 -8.76
CA ASN A 81 -1.86 3.23 -8.70
C ASN A 81 -1.14 2.36 -9.71
N VAL A 82 -1.15 1.06 -9.43
CA VAL A 82 -0.72 0.04 -10.37
C VAL A 82 -1.89 -0.95 -10.51
N ILE A 83 -2.00 -1.57 -11.67
CA ILE A 83 -3.11 -2.46 -11.96
C ILE A 83 -2.58 -3.80 -12.43
N LEU A 84 -3.04 -4.87 -11.79
CA LEU A 84 -2.75 -6.20 -12.27
C LEU A 84 -3.84 -6.55 -13.30
N ASN A 85 -3.44 -6.60 -14.56
CA ASN A 85 -4.39 -6.70 -15.66
C ASN A 85 -5.24 -7.95 -15.62
N ASP A 86 -4.66 -9.08 -15.23
CA ASP A 86 -5.36 -10.36 -15.26
C ASP A 86 -6.52 -10.41 -14.28
N TYR A 87 -6.43 -9.69 -13.17
CA TYR A 87 -7.41 -9.77 -12.09
C TYR A 87 -8.20 -8.49 -11.89
N ILE A 88 -7.86 -7.43 -12.61
CA ILE A 88 -8.53 -6.13 -12.48
C ILE A 88 -8.50 -5.65 -11.01
N VAL A 89 -7.36 -5.81 -10.37
CA VAL A 89 -7.16 -5.32 -9.00
C VAL A 89 -6.27 -4.10 -9.06
N LYS A 90 -6.71 -3.02 -8.42
CA LYS A 90 -5.94 -1.79 -8.30
C LYS A 90 -5.22 -1.75 -6.97
N VAL A 91 -3.95 -1.42 -7.02
CA VAL A 91 -3.18 -1.15 -5.81
C VAL A 91 -2.88 0.34 -5.78
N ASP A 92 -3.44 1.03 -4.80
CA ASP A 92 -3.22 2.46 -4.62
C ASP A 92 -2.05 2.65 -3.67
N PHE A 93 -0.95 3.18 -4.19
CA PHE A 93 0.21 3.51 -3.38
C PHE A 93 0.12 4.96 -2.96
N ILE A 94 0.05 5.19 -1.65
CA ILE A 94 -0.08 6.51 -1.08
C ILE A 94 1.25 6.86 -0.43
N LEU A 95 1.85 7.97 -0.84
CA LEU A 95 3.13 8.37 -0.26
C LEU A 95 2.90 8.87 1.16
N ARG A 96 3.66 8.34 2.12
CA ARG A 96 3.57 8.79 3.51
C ARG A 96 3.93 10.28 3.57
N LYS A 97 3.05 11.06 4.13
CA LYS A 97 3.30 12.49 4.31
C LYS A 97 4.22 12.71 5.51
N ASP A 98 4.84 13.86 5.55
CA ASP A 98 5.85 14.18 6.58
C ASP A 98 5.25 14.88 7.79
N THR A 99 3.93 14.89 7.93
CA THR A 99 3.31 15.45 9.13
C THR A 99 3.62 14.54 10.33
N LYS A 100 3.62 15.13 11.50
CA LYS A 100 3.89 14.38 12.72
C LYS A 100 2.89 13.23 12.91
N TYR A 101 1.64 13.48 12.61
CA TYR A 101 0.60 12.44 12.72
C TYR A 101 0.90 11.27 11.78
N ASP A 102 1.19 11.56 10.52
CA ASP A 102 1.43 10.52 9.53
C ASP A 102 2.68 9.70 9.84
N ILE A 103 3.74 10.35 10.29
CA ILE A 103 4.97 9.66 10.68
C ILE A 103 4.70 8.75 11.88
N ASN A 104 4.00 9.25 12.88
CA ASN A 104 3.70 8.46 14.08
C ASN A 104 2.79 7.29 13.77
N ALA A 105 1.77 7.50 12.94
CA ALA A 105 0.86 6.42 12.53
C ALA A 105 1.62 5.32 11.78
N PHE A 106 2.55 5.72 10.92
CA PHE A 106 3.35 4.77 10.17
C PHE A 106 4.24 3.95 11.09
N GLU A 107 4.80 4.58 12.12
CA GLU A 107 5.66 3.88 13.08
C GLU A 107 4.88 2.95 14.02
N ARG A 108 3.60 3.23 14.23
CA ARG A 108 2.75 2.39 15.07
C ARG A 108 2.19 1.17 14.31
N ARG A 109 2.51 1.01 13.03
CA ARG A 109 2.00 -0.10 12.25
C ARG A 109 2.38 -1.44 12.88
N ARG A 110 1.55 -2.45 12.62
CA ARG A 110 1.70 -3.77 13.23
C ARG A 110 2.08 -4.81 12.20
N LEU A 111 2.96 -5.72 12.58
CA LEU A 111 3.29 -6.87 11.75
C LEU A 111 2.28 -7.96 12.05
N VAL A 112 1.58 -8.43 11.03
CA VAL A 112 0.52 -9.43 11.17
C VAL A 112 0.83 -10.61 10.26
N ASN A 113 0.69 -11.82 10.81
CA ASN A 113 0.87 -13.06 10.04
C ASN A 113 -0.47 -13.44 9.40
N VAL A 114 -0.47 -13.64 8.09
CA VAL A 114 -1.68 -14.01 7.35
C VAL A 114 -1.55 -15.42 6.76
N GLY A 115 -0.92 -16.32 7.50
CA GLY A 115 -0.76 -17.70 7.13
C GLY A 115 0.63 -17.96 6.58
N ASP A 116 0.82 -17.78 5.29
CA ASP A 116 2.08 -18.08 4.63
C ASP A 116 2.98 -16.88 4.41
N PHE A 117 2.55 -15.69 4.82
CA PHE A 117 3.39 -14.48 4.75
C PHE A 117 2.94 -13.47 5.79
N GLU A 118 3.78 -12.45 6.00
CA GLU A 118 3.50 -11.39 6.97
C GLU A 118 3.28 -10.08 6.26
N ILE A 119 2.42 -9.23 6.85
CA ILE A 119 2.15 -7.90 6.33
C ILE A 119 2.26 -6.87 7.45
N CYS A 120 2.60 -5.64 7.08
CA CYS A 120 2.56 -4.50 7.99
C CYS A 120 1.23 -3.79 7.82
N LEU A 121 0.50 -3.64 8.90
CA LEU A 121 -0.88 -3.19 8.90
C LEU A 121 -1.01 -1.93 9.74
N ILE A 122 -1.80 -0.95 9.26
CA ILE A 122 -2.12 0.22 10.05
C ILE A 122 -2.80 -0.22 11.35
N SER A 123 -2.50 0.47 12.46
CA SER A 123 -3.14 0.11 13.73
C SER A 123 -4.62 0.48 13.69
N PRO A 124 -5.47 -0.24 14.47
CA PRO A 124 -6.90 0.08 14.49
C PRO A 124 -7.18 1.52 14.92
N GLU A 125 -6.39 2.05 15.86
CA GLU A 125 -6.56 3.40 16.35
C GLU A 125 -6.33 4.45 15.26
N ASP A 126 -5.44 4.17 14.33
CA ASP A 126 -5.13 5.10 13.25
C ASP A 126 -6.05 4.92 12.06
N LEU A 127 -6.59 3.74 11.87
CA LEU A 127 -7.49 3.45 10.75
C LEU A 127 -8.84 4.16 10.90
N VAL A 128 -9.42 4.15 12.10
CA VAL A 128 -10.74 4.72 12.34
C VAL A 128 -10.78 6.23 12.05
N PRO A 129 -9.84 7.05 12.56
CA PRO A 129 -9.84 8.48 12.21
C PRO A 129 -9.73 8.74 10.72
N ASN A 130 -8.91 7.99 10.01
CA ASN A 130 -8.77 8.14 8.57
C ASN A 130 -10.09 7.90 7.85
N LYS A 131 -10.82 6.87 8.25
CA LYS A 131 -12.12 6.55 7.66
C LYS A 131 -13.15 7.64 7.95
N LEU A 132 -13.13 8.20 9.14
CA LEU A 132 -14.04 9.29 9.49
C LEU A 132 -13.77 10.52 8.63
N LEU A 133 -12.51 10.83 8.38
CA LEU A 133 -12.15 11.96 7.51
C LEU A 133 -12.65 11.74 6.08
N TRP A 134 -12.54 10.53 5.58
CA TRP A 134 -12.99 10.21 4.23
C TRP A 134 -14.52 10.21 4.09
N ALA A 135 -15.22 9.93 5.15
CA ALA A 135 -16.68 9.88 5.13
C ALA A 135 -17.32 11.28 5.08
N ARG A 136 -16.56 12.31 5.34
CA ARG A 136 -17.04 13.69 5.26
C ARG A 136 -17.00 14.18 3.81
#